data_099d5c08415c0ab48d0a857a04b13ddf
#
_entry.id   099d5c08415c0ab48d0a857a04b13ddf
#
_cell.length_a   1.000
_cell.length_b   1.000
_cell.length_c   1.000
_cell.angle_alpha   90.00
_cell.angle_beta   90.00
_cell.angle_gamma   90.00
#
_symmetry.space_group_name_H-M   'P 1'
#
loop_
_entity.id
_entity.type
_entity.pdbx_description
1 polymer ?
#
loop_
_entity_poly.entity_id
_entity_poly.type
_entity_poly.pdbx_seq_one_letter_code
_entity_poly.pdbx_strand_id
1 'polypeptide(L)'
;MAIKVFADGANLEGMLDMHDNGNVQGFTTNPSLMKAGGVTDYRAFAKTVLEHITDVSVSFEVFADDEAGMEAEAREIATWADNVYVKIPALNTKGESTAALVKRLSADGIKVNVTTIFTPEQVDEFVDAVSADTPSILSIFAGRIADTGVDPLPLMAESVKKVAVKP
;
A
#
# COMPACT_ATOMS: atom_id res chain seq x y z
N MET A 1 3.57 9.88 18.60
CA MET A 1 3.99 9.06 17.44
C MET A 1 4.60 10.00 16.42
N ALA A 2 5.79 9.73 15.88
CA ALA A 2 6.37 10.57 14.83
C ALA A 2 5.67 10.28 13.49
N ILE A 3 5.45 11.31 12.67
CA ILE A 3 4.93 11.16 11.31
C ILE A 3 6.00 10.49 10.45
N LYS A 4 5.61 9.47 9.70
CA LYS A 4 6.44 8.85 8.67
C LYS A 4 6.06 9.41 7.30
N VAL A 5 7.06 9.83 6.54
CA VAL A 5 6.88 10.34 5.17
C VAL A 5 7.20 9.23 4.18
N PHE A 6 6.28 8.99 3.25
CA PHE A 6 6.46 8.03 2.16
C PHE A 6 6.57 8.78 0.84
N ALA A 7 7.46 8.31 -0.04
CA ALA A 7 7.54 8.81 -1.40
C ALA A 7 6.81 7.86 -2.36
N ASP A 8 6.16 8.44 -3.36
CA ASP A 8 5.45 7.70 -4.40
C ASP A 8 6.22 7.85 -5.72
N GLY A 9 6.62 6.75 -6.36
CA GLY A 9 7.41 6.81 -7.57
C GLY A 9 7.85 5.45 -8.11
N ALA A 10 8.35 5.46 -9.37
CA ALA A 10 8.90 4.30 -10.03
C ALA A 10 10.16 4.66 -10.86
N ASN A 11 10.92 5.64 -10.40
CA ASN A 11 12.23 5.98 -10.95
C ASN A 11 13.30 5.60 -9.93
N LEU A 12 14.15 4.62 -10.26
CA LEU A 12 15.13 4.08 -9.33
C LEU A 12 16.10 5.14 -8.80
N GLU A 13 16.65 5.98 -9.67
CA GLU A 13 17.60 7.02 -9.28
C GLU A 13 17.00 8.00 -8.27
N GLY A 14 15.77 8.46 -8.55
CA GLY A 14 15.04 9.35 -7.63
C GLY A 14 14.68 8.67 -6.30
N MET A 15 14.36 7.37 -6.31
CA MET A 15 14.10 6.62 -5.08
C MET A 15 15.36 6.49 -4.23
N LEU A 16 16.51 6.19 -4.85
CA LEU A 16 17.79 6.07 -4.16
C LEU A 16 18.24 7.42 -3.59
N ASP A 17 18.10 8.52 -4.35
CA ASP A 17 18.42 9.85 -3.86
C ASP A 17 17.59 10.24 -2.62
N MET A 18 16.26 9.98 -2.64
CA MET A 18 15.39 10.23 -1.49
C MET A 18 15.73 9.33 -0.30
N HIS A 19 16.11 8.08 -0.54
CA HIS A 19 16.51 7.13 0.50
C HIS A 19 17.82 7.57 1.17
N ASP A 20 18.85 7.87 0.39
CA ASP A 20 20.17 8.25 0.88
C ASP A 20 20.15 9.57 1.64
N ASN A 21 19.27 10.49 1.25
CA ASN A 21 19.05 11.75 1.98
C ASN A 21 18.27 11.56 3.28
N GLY A 22 17.75 10.37 3.59
CA GLY A 22 17.01 10.07 4.82
C GLY A 22 15.67 10.81 4.97
N ASN A 23 15.14 11.34 3.87
CA ASN A 23 13.94 12.19 3.88
C ASN A 23 12.64 11.38 3.92
N VAL A 24 12.69 10.07 3.65
CA VAL A 24 11.52 9.18 3.56
C VAL A 24 11.72 7.91 4.40
N GLN A 25 10.62 7.37 4.90
CA GLN A 25 10.56 6.17 5.71
C GLN A 25 9.84 5.01 5.00
N GLY A 26 9.60 5.16 3.70
CA GLY A 26 9.04 4.13 2.85
C GLY A 26 8.74 4.64 1.45
N PHE A 27 8.49 3.69 0.56
CA PHE A 27 8.15 3.96 -0.83
C PHE A 27 6.88 3.24 -1.22
N THR A 28 6.12 3.87 -2.10
CA THR A 28 4.97 3.26 -2.75
C THR A 28 5.12 3.36 -4.26
N THR A 29 4.68 2.32 -4.96
CA THR A 29 4.61 2.30 -6.41
C THR A 29 3.17 2.02 -6.84
N ASN A 30 2.88 2.21 -8.12
CA ASN A 30 1.63 1.78 -8.73
C ASN A 30 1.80 1.59 -10.24
N PRO A 31 0.87 0.89 -10.92
CA PRO A 31 0.98 0.62 -12.36
C PRO A 31 1.13 1.87 -13.22
N SER A 32 0.45 2.96 -12.87
CA SER A 32 0.52 4.22 -13.64
C SER A 32 1.89 4.88 -13.52
N LEU A 33 2.46 4.92 -12.33
CA LEU A 33 3.81 5.46 -12.10
C LEU A 33 4.87 4.61 -12.80
N MET A 34 4.74 3.29 -12.76
CA MET A 34 5.64 2.39 -13.46
C MET A 34 5.61 2.61 -14.97
N LYS A 35 4.42 2.73 -15.55
CA LYS A 35 4.27 3.06 -16.96
C LYS A 35 4.89 4.42 -17.29
N ALA A 36 4.66 5.44 -16.48
CA ALA A 36 5.25 6.77 -16.65
C ALA A 36 6.77 6.77 -16.48
N GLY A 37 7.32 5.93 -15.61
CA GLY A 37 8.76 5.72 -15.40
C GLY A 37 9.42 4.84 -16.45
N GLY A 38 8.68 4.35 -17.46
CA GLY A 38 9.20 3.49 -18.53
C GLY A 38 9.51 2.06 -18.08
N VAL A 39 8.97 1.62 -16.95
CA VAL A 39 9.15 0.25 -16.45
C VAL A 39 8.38 -0.72 -17.35
N THR A 40 9.09 -1.62 -18.01
CA THR A 40 8.53 -2.64 -18.90
C THR A 40 8.49 -4.03 -18.26
N ASP A 41 9.32 -4.25 -17.26
CA ASP A 41 9.37 -5.49 -16.47
C ASP A 41 9.26 -5.16 -14.99
N TYR A 42 8.08 -5.44 -14.43
CA TYR A 42 7.72 -5.13 -13.05
C TYR A 42 8.59 -5.86 -12.04
N ARG A 43 8.79 -7.17 -12.27
CA ARG A 43 9.59 -8.00 -11.36
C ARG A 43 11.07 -7.60 -11.37
N ALA A 44 11.63 -7.34 -12.55
CA ALA A 44 13.01 -6.89 -12.67
C ALA A 44 13.21 -5.54 -11.98
N PHE A 45 12.28 -4.60 -12.16
CA PHE A 45 12.31 -3.31 -11.46
C PHE A 45 12.25 -3.50 -9.95
N ALA A 46 11.27 -4.27 -9.45
CA ALA A 46 11.11 -4.51 -8.03
C ALA A 46 12.38 -5.14 -7.42
N LYS A 47 12.97 -6.13 -8.08
CA LYS A 47 14.20 -6.77 -7.65
C LYS A 47 15.34 -5.75 -7.52
N THR A 48 15.53 -4.90 -8.53
CA THR A 48 16.57 -3.87 -8.49
C THR A 48 16.35 -2.87 -7.35
N VAL A 49 15.11 -2.43 -7.12
CA VAL A 49 14.79 -1.55 -5.98
C VAL A 49 15.12 -2.23 -4.65
N LEU A 50 14.71 -3.49 -4.48
CA LEU A 50 14.86 -4.24 -3.24
C LEU A 50 16.31 -4.69 -2.96
N GLU A 51 17.16 -4.73 -3.96
CA GLU A 51 18.62 -4.93 -3.78
C GLU A 51 19.30 -3.72 -3.11
N HIS A 52 18.72 -2.53 -3.23
CA HIS A 52 19.30 -1.28 -2.71
C HIS A 52 18.54 -0.74 -1.49
N ILE A 53 17.22 -0.88 -1.46
CA ILE A 53 16.35 -0.34 -0.39
C ILE A 53 15.85 -1.53 0.45
N THR A 54 16.54 -1.78 1.56
CA THR A 54 16.29 -2.98 2.40
C THR A 54 15.77 -2.64 3.80
N ASP A 55 15.91 -1.40 4.26
CA ASP A 55 15.68 -0.94 5.63
C ASP A 55 14.37 -0.17 5.83
N VAL A 56 13.75 0.29 4.74
CA VAL A 56 12.44 0.95 4.76
C VAL A 56 11.43 0.16 3.94
N SER A 57 10.13 0.33 4.22
CA SER A 57 9.08 -0.39 3.53
C SER A 57 8.94 0.03 2.06
N VAL A 58 8.74 -0.93 1.17
CA VAL A 58 8.43 -0.68 -0.24
C VAL A 58 7.11 -1.38 -0.60
N SER A 59 6.14 -0.63 -1.12
CA SER A 59 4.85 -1.18 -1.51
C SER A 59 4.76 -1.40 -3.01
N PHE A 60 4.43 -2.63 -3.41
CA PHE A 60 4.20 -3.05 -4.80
C PHE A 60 2.75 -3.48 -4.98
N GLU A 61 2.07 -2.99 -6.01
CA GLU A 61 0.64 -3.18 -6.23
C GLU A 61 0.37 -4.41 -7.11
N VAL A 62 -0.70 -5.15 -6.79
CA VAL A 62 -1.25 -6.20 -7.65
C VAL A 62 -1.88 -5.58 -8.91
N PHE A 63 -1.88 -6.33 -10.02
CA PHE A 63 -2.44 -5.89 -11.31
C PHE A 63 -3.76 -6.57 -11.65
N ALA A 64 -3.99 -7.78 -11.15
CA ALA A 64 -5.23 -8.50 -11.38
C ALA A 64 -6.43 -7.74 -10.82
N ASP A 65 -7.59 -7.93 -11.44
CA ASP A 65 -8.86 -7.30 -11.01
C ASP A 65 -9.80 -8.29 -10.31
N ASP A 66 -9.59 -9.58 -10.50
CA ASP A 66 -10.33 -10.62 -9.78
C ASP A 66 -9.60 -11.09 -8.53
N GLU A 67 -10.37 -11.56 -7.55
CA GLU A 67 -9.83 -11.93 -6.23
C GLU A 67 -8.76 -13.02 -6.30
N ALA A 68 -8.96 -14.05 -7.15
CA ALA A 68 -8.02 -15.17 -7.26
C ALA A 68 -6.69 -14.73 -7.88
N GLY A 69 -6.74 -13.86 -8.90
CA GLY A 69 -5.57 -13.26 -9.51
C GLY A 69 -4.83 -12.34 -8.53
N MET A 70 -5.55 -11.45 -7.83
CA MET A 70 -4.96 -10.60 -6.79
C MET A 70 -4.27 -11.43 -5.71
N GLU A 71 -4.88 -12.55 -5.26
CA GLU A 71 -4.30 -13.40 -4.23
C GLU A 71 -3.01 -14.07 -4.71
N ALA A 72 -3.01 -14.60 -5.94
CA ALA A 72 -1.82 -15.23 -6.52
C ALA A 72 -0.66 -14.24 -6.66
N GLU A 73 -0.93 -13.04 -7.19
CA GLU A 73 0.07 -11.98 -7.31
C GLU A 73 0.54 -11.48 -5.93
N ALA A 74 -0.38 -11.32 -4.98
CA ALA A 74 -0.03 -10.86 -3.63
C ALA A 74 0.92 -11.83 -2.92
N ARG A 75 0.66 -13.12 -3.01
CA ARG A 75 1.52 -14.16 -2.43
C ARG A 75 2.90 -14.20 -3.09
N GLU A 76 2.97 -13.98 -4.40
CA GLU A 76 4.23 -13.86 -5.10
C GLU A 76 5.01 -12.61 -4.69
N ILE A 77 4.38 -11.42 -4.74
CA ILE A 77 5.00 -10.15 -4.38
C ILE A 77 5.55 -10.18 -2.95
N ALA A 78 4.83 -10.80 -2.02
CA ALA A 78 5.24 -10.94 -0.63
C ALA A 78 6.56 -11.74 -0.46
N THR A 79 6.94 -12.55 -1.45
CA THR A 79 8.20 -13.31 -1.41
C THR A 79 9.42 -12.54 -1.88
N TRP A 80 9.26 -11.34 -2.42
CA TRP A 80 10.38 -10.63 -3.05
C TRP A 80 11.40 -10.10 -2.04
N ALA A 81 10.96 -9.62 -0.87
CA ALA A 81 11.82 -9.25 0.25
C ALA A 81 11.02 -9.03 1.55
N ASP A 82 11.71 -9.04 2.70
CA ASP A 82 11.07 -8.87 4.01
C ASP A 82 10.47 -7.49 4.26
N ASN A 83 10.93 -6.45 3.58
CA ASN A 83 10.44 -5.09 3.69
C ASN A 83 9.31 -4.76 2.70
N VAL A 84 8.82 -5.75 1.96
CA VAL A 84 7.71 -5.58 1.01
C VAL A 84 6.37 -5.51 1.71
N TYR A 85 5.53 -4.57 1.26
CA TYR A 85 4.11 -4.49 1.54
C TYR A 85 3.35 -4.67 0.23
N VAL A 86 2.42 -5.62 0.21
CA VAL A 86 1.59 -5.86 -0.98
C VAL A 86 0.48 -4.83 -1.02
N LYS A 87 0.46 -4.00 -2.06
CA LYS A 87 -0.55 -2.97 -2.23
C LYS A 87 -1.77 -3.55 -2.94
N ILE A 88 -2.94 -3.41 -2.30
CA ILE A 88 -4.21 -3.99 -2.76
C ILE A 88 -5.26 -2.88 -2.75
N PRO A 89 -5.98 -2.63 -3.86
CA PRO A 89 -7.06 -1.65 -3.87
C PRO A 89 -8.23 -2.10 -2.98
N ALA A 90 -8.89 -1.15 -2.30
CA ALA A 90 -10.04 -1.43 -1.44
C ALA A 90 -11.21 -2.05 -2.21
N LEU A 91 -11.39 -1.66 -3.47
CA LEU A 91 -12.40 -2.21 -4.37
C LEU A 91 -11.75 -2.61 -5.69
N ASN A 92 -12.27 -3.64 -6.34
CA ASN A 92 -11.94 -3.95 -7.73
C ASN A 92 -12.70 -3.03 -8.70
N THR A 93 -12.49 -3.17 -10.02
CA THR A 93 -13.15 -2.31 -11.03
C THR A 93 -14.67 -2.51 -11.11
N LYS A 94 -15.21 -3.61 -10.53
CA LYS A 94 -16.64 -3.87 -10.41
C LYS A 94 -17.27 -3.29 -9.14
N GLY A 95 -16.47 -2.67 -8.25
CA GLY A 95 -16.92 -2.14 -6.97
C GLY A 95 -17.07 -3.21 -5.87
N GLU A 96 -16.49 -4.39 -6.05
CA GLU A 96 -16.49 -5.45 -5.06
C GLU A 96 -15.34 -5.24 -4.06
N SER A 97 -15.63 -5.39 -2.76
CA SER A 97 -14.65 -5.20 -1.69
C SER A 97 -13.60 -6.32 -1.67
N THR A 98 -12.34 -5.93 -1.45
CA THR A 98 -11.22 -6.85 -1.27
C THR A 98 -10.95 -7.21 0.19
N ALA A 99 -11.80 -6.81 1.12
CA ALA A 99 -11.59 -7.02 2.55
C ALA A 99 -11.44 -8.49 2.94
N ALA A 100 -12.18 -9.40 2.30
CA ALA A 100 -12.05 -10.85 2.54
C ALA A 100 -10.66 -11.36 2.13
N LEU A 101 -10.13 -10.89 1.00
CA LEU A 101 -8.78 -11.19 0.54
C LEU A 101 -7.72 -10.64 1.51
N VAL A 102 -7.84 -9.35 1.88
CA VAL A 102 -6.93 -8.69 2.82
C VAL A 102 -6.88 -9.43 4.15
N LYS A 103 -8.04 -9.87 4.65
CA LYS A 103 -8.14 -10.64 5.89
C LYS A 103 -7.34 -11.94 5.84
N ARG A 104 -7.47 -12.71 4.75
CA ARG A 104 -6.72 -13.96 4.58
C ARG A 104 -5.23 -13.71 4.49
N LEU A 105 -4.81 -12.79 3.63
CA LEU A 105 -3.39 -12.48 3.44
C LEU A 105 -2.73 -11.98 4.72
N SER A 106 -3.38 -11.07 5.43
CA SER A 106 -2.88 -10.53 6.69
C SER A 106 -2.82 -11.59 7.81
N ALA A 107 -3.81 -12.50 7.87
CA ALA A 107 -3.78 -13.63 8.81
C ALA A 107 -2.64 -14.62 8.50
N ASP A 108 -2.26 -14.75 7.23
CA ASP A 108 -1.12 -15.57 6.79
C ASP A 108 0.24 -14.85 6.98
N GLY A 109 0.27 -13.67 7.61
CA GLY A 109 1.49 -12.90 7.88
C GLY A 109 1.98 -12.04 6.73
N ILE A 110 1.20 -11.89 5.66
CA ILE A 110 1.56 -11.02 4.52
C ILE A 110 1.25 -9.57 4.87
N LYS A 111 2.28 -8.74 4.83
CA LYS A 111 2.15 -7.28 5.06
C LYS A 111 1.41 -6.66 3.89
N VAL A 112 0.30 -5.98 4.17
CA VAL A 112 -0.54 -5.36 3.15
C VAL A 112 -0.53 -3.83 3.26
N ASN A 113 -0.69 -3.16 2.11
CA ASN A 113 -0.99 -1.75 2.01
C ASN A 113 -2.32 -1.61 1.26
N VAL A 114 -3.41 -1.48 2.01
CA VAL A 114 -4.73 -1.30 1.40
C VAL A 114 -4.84 0.12 0.88
N THR A 115 -5.04 0.26 -0.42
CA THR A 115 -5.06 1.56 -1.11
C THR A 115 -6.45 1.93 -1.62
N THR A 116 -6.60 3.16 -2.10
CA THR A 116 -7.87 3.70 -2.61
C THR A 116 -9.01 3.72 -1.60
N ILE A 117 -8.70 4.01 -0.33
CA ILE A 117 -9.70 4.20 0.71
C ILE A 117 -10.21 5.64 0.65
N PHE A 118 -11.55 5.81 0.60
CA PHE A 118 -12.21 7.11 0.45
C PHE A 118 -13.25 7.40 1.52
N THR A 119 -13.80 6.38 2.18
CA THR A 119 -14.94 6.54 3.09
C THR A 119 -14.67 5.99 4.49
N PRO A 120 -15.41 6.48 5.51
CA PRO A 120 -15.32 5.93 6.86
C PRO A 120 -15.66 4.45 6.95
N GLU A 121 -16.63 3.99 6.15
CA GLU A 121 -17.06 2.59 6.11
C GLU A 121 -15.95 1.69 5.59
N GLN A 122 -15.23 2.12 4.56
CA GLN A 122 -14.05 1.39 4.07
C GLN A 122 -12.95 1.34 5.14
N VAL A 123 -12.73 2.43 5.88
CA VAL A 123 -11.75 2.41 6.99
C VAL A 123 -12.16 1.36 8.02
N ASP A 124 -13.43 1.32 8.43
CA ASP A 124 -13.92 0.36 9.42
C ASP A 124 -13.74 -1.07 8.93
N GLU A 125 -14.17 -1.34 7.69
CA GLU A 125 -14.06 -2.64 7.06
C GLU A 125 -12.60 -3.15 7.03
N PHE A 126 -11.65 -2.31 6.63
CA PHE A 126 -10.25 -2.73 6.52
C PHE A 126 -9.50 -2.73 7.85
N VAL A 127 -9.86 -1.88 8.80
CA VAL A 127 -9.37 -2.00 10.19
C VAL A 127 -9.78 -3.36 10.76
N ASP A 128 -11.00 -3.83 10.51
CA ASP A 128 -11.46 -5.14 10.97
C ASP A 128 -10.82 -6.31 10.21
N ALA A 129 -10.47 -6.10 8.93
CA ALA A 129 -9.89 -7.14 8.09
C ALA A 129 -8.42 -7.43 8.40
N VAL A 130 -7.58 -6.40 8.66
CA VAL A 130 -6.14 -6.64 8.90
C VAL A 130 -5.90 -7.31 10.25
N SER A 131 -4.94 -8.22 10.31
CA SER A 131 -4.50 -8.87 11.55
C SER A 131 -3.71 -7.89 12.43
N ALA A 132 -3.90 -7.96 13.76
CA ALA A 132 -3.10 -7.19 14.71
C ALA A 132 -1.63 -7.65 14.76
N ASP A 133 -1.36 -8.92 14.43
CA ASP A 133 -0.02 -9.52 14.47
C ASP A 133 0.80 -9.23 13.20
N THR A 134 0.17 -8.68 12.15
CA THR A 134 0.83 -8.43 10.86
C THR A 134 0.84 -6.94 10.54
N PRO A 135 2.03 -6.32 10.40
CA PRO A 135 2.11 -4.91 10.04
C PRO A 135 1.35 -4.59 8.76
N SER A 136 0.49 -3.57 8.80
CA SER A 136 -0.34 -3.19 7.68
C SER A 136 -0.40 -1.67 7.52
N ILE A 137 -0.68 -1.21 6.31
CA ILE A 137 -0.88 0.21 5.97
C ILE A 137 -2.29 0.36 5.39
N LEU A 138 -3.02 1.37 5.84
CA LEU A 138 -4.29 1.79 5.25
C LEU A 138 -4.10 3.16 4.60
N SER A 139 -4.13 3.20 3.28
CA SER A 139 -3.85 4.39 2.47
C SER A 139 -5.14 5.10 2.08
N ILE A 140 -5.50 6.12 2.85
CA ILE A 140 -6.65 6.99 2.57
C ILE A 140 -6.22 8.04 1.54
N PHE A 141 -7.01 8.18 0.47
CA PHE A 141 -6.73 9.11 -0.62
C PHE A 141 -7.21 10.53 -0.28
N ALA A 142 -6.64 11.11 0.80
CA ALA A 142 -7.02 12.42 1.31
C ALA A 142 -6.97 13.52 0.24
N GLY A 143 -5.96 13.54 -0.62
CA GLY A 143 -5.89 14.49 -1.73
C GLY A 143 -7.06 14.37 -2.70
N ARG A 144 -7.43 13.14 -3.08
CA ARG A 144 -8.58 12.90 -3.97
C ARG A 144 -9.92 13.25 -3.32
N ILE A 145 -10.05 13.02 -2.01
CA ILE A 145 -11.22 13.47 -1.25
C ILE A 145 -11.30 15.01 -1.29
N ALA A 146 -10.19 15.70 -1.06
CA ALA A 146 -10.13 17.16 -1.13
C ALA A 146 -10.48 17.70 -2.53
N ASP A 147 -10.08 17.02 -3.60
CA ASP A 147 -10.42 17.37 -5.00
C ASP A 147 -11.95 17.40 -5.23
N THR A 148 -12.74 16.67 -4.41
CA THR A 148 -14.22 16.71 -4.46
C THR A 148 -14.83 17.88 -3.68
N GLY A 149 -14.03 18.67 -3.00
CA GLY A 149 -14.47 19.76 -2.13
C GLY A 149 -14.81 19.32 -0.69
N VAL A 150 -14.54 18.07 -0.34
CA VAL A 150 -14.74 17.53 1.01
C VAL A 150 -13.43 17.67 1.81
N ASP A 151 -13.52 18.16 3.05
CA ASP A 151 -12.36 18.20 3.95
C ASP A 151 -12.00 16.77 4.41
N PRO A 152 -10.79 16.26 4.08
CA PRO A 152 -10.38 14.92 4.47
C PRO A 152 -9.91 14.82 5.94
N LEU A 153 -9.61 15.93 6.60
CA LEU A 153 -9.00 15.93 7.93
C LEU A 153 -9.85 15.21 9.00
N PRO A 154 -11.20 15.34 9.04
CA PRO A 154 -12.01 14.58 9.97
C PRO A 154 -11.89 13.07 9.78
N LEU A 155 -11.91 12.59 8.53
CA LEU A 155 -11.73 11.17 8.22
C LEU A 155 -10.34 10.68 8.65
N MET A 156 -9.28 11.43 8.34
CA MET A 156 -7.92 11.09 8.74
C MET A 156 -7.78 11.00 10.27
N ALA A 157 -8.33 11.97 10.99
CA ALA A 157 -8.25 12.03 12.46
C ALA A 157 -8.98 10.84 13.11
N GLU A 158 -10.18 10.48 12.62
CA GLU A 158 -10.93 9.32 13.10
C GLU A 158 -10.23 8.00 12.77
N SER A 159 -9.66 7.89 11.58
CA SER A 159 -8.92 6.68 11.14
C SER A 159 -7.71 6.41 12.03
N VAL A 160 -6.94 7.45 12.39
CA VAL A 160 -5.81 7.33 13.31
C VAL A 160 -6.26 6.79 14.68
N LYS A 161 -7.40 7.26 15.20
CA LYS A 161 -7.95 6.76 16.48
C LYS A 161 -8.32 5.28 16.38
N LYS A 162 -8.99 4.88 15.30
CA LYS A 162 -9.43 3.49 15.07
C LYS A 162 -8.25 2.53 14.98
N VAL A 163 -7.21 2.91 14.24
CA VAL A 163 -5.99 2.09 14.12
C VAL A 163 -5.23 2.01 15.46
N ALA A 164 -5.21 3.09 16.25
CA ALA A 164 -4.47 3.14 17.51
C ALA A 164 -5.03 2.24 18.62
N VAL A 165 -6.32 1.86 18.53
CA VAL A 165 -6.96 0.97 19.54
C VAL A 165 -6.97 -0.50 19.12
N LYS A 166 -6.51 -0.81 17.93
CA LYS A 166 -6.32 -2.20 17.51
C LYS A 166 -5.10 -2.76 18.23
N PRO A 167 -5.25 -3.87 18.98
CA PRO A 167 -4.14 -4.45 19.76
C PRO A 167 -3.00 -4.91 18.88
#